data_fd958d8e0b353b865a8a15f41e61738c
#
_entry.id   fd958d8e0b353b865a8a15f41e61738c
#
_cell.length_a   1.000
_cell.length_b   1.000
_cell.length_c   1.000
_cell.angle_alpha   90.00
_cell.angle_beta   90.00
_cell.angle_gamma   90.00
#
_symmetry.space_group_name_H-M   'P 1'
#
loop_
_entity.id
_entity.type
_entity.pdbx_description
1 polymer ?
#
loop_
_entity_poly.entity_id
_entity_poly.type
_entity_poly.pdbx_seq_one_letter_code
_entity_poly.pdbx_strand_id
1 'polypeptide(L)'
;MKLKKLDILGAHMDGEGISIQEVKKIIGKNKVKLAYITPSYHNPTGITMPWERRIELYDILAGNDIPIIENGFNEELRYFGSHISPIAAIGCRGNGVIYIGSFSKILFPGLRIGWIVADTDLIDYLESVKRSRNIHTSFLDQAILYEFFREGSFEKYIKKARKVYKQKYEAAVAAVRQNIPQAMLYGDGGLHIFIKHKGINSRNLLNECIKKGVIFTPGDIFYINDEGKDAFRLGFSRVSADDIERGIKIISSIIENIKE
;
A
#
# COMPACT_ATOMS: atom_id res chain seq x y z
N MET A 1 -8.02 -5.75 -13.96
CA MET A 1 -7.48 -7.12 -14.21
C MET A 1 -8.49 -8.05 -14.83
N LYS A 2 -9.73 -8.16 -14.35
CA LYS A 2 -10.79 -8.98 -15.02
C LYS A 2 -10.95 -8.70 -16.51
N LEU A 3 -10.75 -7.47 -16.95
CA LEU A 3 -10.79 -7.07 -18.38
C LEU A 3 -9.68 -7.72 -19.24
N LYS A 4 -8.63 -8.28 -18.64
CA LYS A 4 -7.51 -8.96 -19.33
C LYS A 4 -7.60 -10.49 -19.27
N LYS A 5 -8.72 -11.05 -18.83
CA LYS A 5 -8.92 -12.50 -18.64
C LYS A 5 -7.87 -13.13 -17.72
N LEU A 6 -7.46 -12.40 -16.67
CA LEU A 6 -6.57 -12.92 -15.62
C LEU A 6 -7.40 -13.44 -14.45
N ASP A 7 -7.16 -14.68 -14.07
CA ASP A 7 -7.67 -15.23 -12.83
C ASP A 7 -6.85 -14.70 -11.66
N ILE A 8 -7.52 -14.11 -10.67
CA ILE A 8 -6.89 -13.52 -9.51
C ILE A 8 -7.17 -14.40 -8.30
N LEU A 9 -6.10 -14.86 -7.65
CA LEU A 9 -6.15 -15.61 -6.42
C LEU A 9 -5.73 -14.69 -5.28
N GLY A 10 -6.58 -14.53 -4.27
CA GLY A 10 -6.28 -13.75 -3.08
C GLY A 10 -5.71 -14.65 -1.99
N ALA A 11 -4.62 -14.21 -1.37
CA ALA A 11 -4.10 -14.84 -0.17
C ALA A 11 -4.47 -14.02 1.06
N HIS A 12 -4.93 -14.68 2.12
CA HIS A 12 -5.21 -14.04 3.39
C HIS A 12 -3.95 -13.41 3.99
N MET A 13 -4.17 -12.34 4.77
CA MET A 13 -3.12 -11.63 5.50
C MET A 13 -3.35 -11.78 7.00
N ASP A 14 -2.25 -11.80 7.76
CA ASP A 14 -2.22 -11.67 9.21
C ASP A 14 -1.59 -10.34 9.65
N GLY A 15 -1.19 -10.22 10.93
CA GLY A 15 -0.56 -9.01 11.47
C GLY A 15 0.82 -8.68 10.89
N GLU A 16 1.45 -9.61 10.18
CA GLU A 16 2.77 -9.45 9.56
C GLU A 16 2.74 -9.45 8.02
N GLY A 17 1.55 -9.41 7.42
CA GLY A 17 1.38 -9.36 5.97
C GLY A 17 0.79 -10.65 5.40
N ILE A 18 1.19 -11.03 4.19
CA ILE A 18 0.64 -12.22 3.52
C ILE A 18 0.94 -13.51 4.31
N SER A 19 -0.07 -14.36 4.49
CA SER A 19 0.07 -15.65 5.15
C SER A 19 0.83 -16.64 4.28
N ILE A 20 1.96 -17.09 4.76
CA ILE A 20 2.81 -18.10 4.06
C ILE A 20 2.06 -19.41 3.86
N GLN A 21 1.26 -19.83 4.84
CA GLN A 21 0.46 -21.05 4.72
C GLN A 21 -0.57 -20.95 3.59
N GLU A 22 -1.23 -19.81 3.44
CA GLU A 22 -2.18 -19.59 2.34
C GLU A 22 -1.46 -19.54 0.99
N VAL A 23 -0.25 -18.94 0.91
CA VAL A 23 0.56 -18.97 -0.31
C VAL A 23 0.89 -20.40 -0.72
N LYS A 24 1.40 -21.23 0.21
CA LYS A 24 1.70 -22.67 -0.03
C LYS A 24 0.45 -23.43 -0.50
N LYS A 25 -0.70 -23.19 0.12
CA LYS A 25 -1.98 -23.81 -0.26
C LYS A 25 -2.45 -23.40 -1.66
N ILE A 26 -2.29 -22.11 -2.02
CA ILE A 26 -2.67 -21.60 -3.34
C ILE A 26 -1.79 -22.23 -4.42
N ILE A 27 -0.47 -22.24 -4.22
CA ILE A 27 0.48 -22.81 -5.18
C ILE A 27 0.25 -24.31 -5.36
N GLY A 28 -0.02 -25.05 -4.28
CA GLY A 28 -0.30 -26.49 -4.32
C GLY A 28 -1.56 -26.88 -5.08
N LYS A 29 -2.51 -25.93 -5.26
CA LYS A 29 -3.79 -26.18 -5.93
C LYS A 29 -3.93 -25.53 -7.30
N ASN A 30 -3.08 -24.56 -7.63
CA ASN A 30 -3.23 -23.73 -8.81
C ASN A 30 -1.90 -23.53 -9.51
N LYS A 31 -1.93 -23.41 -10.84
CA LYS A 31 -0.78 -23.00 -11.63
C LYS A 31 -0.62 -21.48 -11.58
N VAL A 32 0.03 -20.98 -10.53
CA VAL A 32 0.31 -19.55 -10.37
C VAL A 32 1.37 -19.11 -11.38
N LYS A 33 1.13 -17.99 -12.07
CA LYS A 33 2.02 -17.44 -13.10
C LYS A 33 2.81 -16.23 -12.64
N LEU A 34 2.33 -15.55 -11.61
CA LEU A 34 2.88 -14.29 -11.13
C LEU A 34 2.35 -13.99 -9.73
N ALA A 35 3.20 -13.51 -8.85
CA ALA A 35 2.82 -12.95 -7.57
C ALA A 35 2.92 -11.42 -7.60
N TYR A 36 1.90 -10.71 -7.11
CA TYR A 36 1.94 -9.26 -6.90
C TYR A 36 1.90 -8.97 -5.42
N ILE A 37 2.90 -8.29 -4.90
CA ILE A 37 3.12 -8.11 -3.47
C ILE A 37 3.45 -6.65 -3.16
N THR A 38 2.91 -6.14 -2.06
CA THR A 38 3.26 -4.84 -1.48
C THR A 38 3.77 -5.09 -0.06
N PRO A 39 5.07 -5.37 0.13
CA PRO A 39 5.59 -5.81 1.42
C PRO A 39 5.73 -4.67 2.44
N SER A 40 5.84 -3.42 1.98
CA SER A 40 5.97 -2.25 2.85
C SER A 40 4.72 -1.39 2.76
N TYR A 41 4.11 -1.09 3.91
CA TYR A 41 2.90 -0.25 4.02
C TYR A 41 1.79 -0.69 3.07
N HIS A 42 1.48 -1.99 3.13
CA HIS A 42 0.50 -2.64 2.25
C HIS A 42 -0.80 -1.83 2.11
N ASN A 43 -1.28 -1.70 0.90
CA ASN A 43 -2.58 -1.06 0.65
C ASN A 43 -3.69 -2.14 0.52
N PRO A 44 -4.68 -2.18 1.44
CA PRO A 44 -5.11 -1.07 2.32
C PRO A 44 -4.61 -1.12 3.76
N THR A 45 -3.97 -2.20 4.23
CA THR A 45 -3.78 -2.47 5.65
C THR A 45 -2.71 -1.59 6.31
N GLY A 46 -1.75 -1.04 5.55
CA GLY A 46 -0.61 -0.31 6.09
C GLY A 46 0.43 -1.20 6.78
N ILE A 47 0.26 -2.51 6.78
CA ILE A 47 1.17 -3.48 7.39
C ILE A 47 2.49 -3.52 6.63
N THR A 48 3.59 -3.63 7.36
CA THR A 48 4.93 -3.85 6.82
C THR A 48 5.37 -5.27 7.14
N MET A 49 5.70 -6.03 6.09
CA MET A 49 6.16 -7.41 6.20
C MET A 49 7.57 -7.46 6.79
N PRO A 50 7.82 -8.25 7.87
CA PRO A 50 9.14 -8.46 8.44
C PRO A 50 10.12 -9.10 7.44
N TRP A 51 11.41 -8.89 7.66
CA TRP A 51 12.46 -9.38 6.76
C TRP A 51 12.45 -10.90 6.61
N GLU A 52 12.30 -11.62 7.71
CA GLU A 52 12.27 -13.09 7.72
C GLU A 52 11.12 -13.64 6.87
N ARG A 53 9.95 -12.99 6.93
CA ARG A 53 8.80 -13.38 6.10
C ARG A 53 9.01 -13.03 4.62
N ARG A 54 9.74 -11.96 4.30
CA ARG A 54 10.13 -11.64 2.92
C ARG A 54 11.01 -12.74 2.32
N ILE A 55 12.00 -13.22 3.11
CA ILE A 55 12.86 -14.33 2.70
C ILE A 55 12.05 -15.60 2.47
N GLU A 56 11.22 -16.01 3.46
CA GLU A 56 10.42 -17.23 3.32
C GLU A 56 9.48 -17.18 2.11
N LEU A 57 8.85 -16.03 1.89
CA LEU A 57 7.97 -15.81 0.75
C LEU A 57 8.73 -15.89 -0.57
N TYR A 58 9.90 -15.26 -0.65
CA TYR A 58 10.77 -15.31 -1.81
C TYR A 58 11.20 -16.74 -2.13
N ASP A 59 11.68 -17.48 -1.14
CA ASP A 59 12.16 -18.86 -1.33
C ASP A 59 11.06 -19.79 -1.86
N ILE A 60 9.82 -19.63 -1.36
CA ILE A 60 8.68 -20.40 -1.84
C ILE A 60 8.34 -20.05 -3.29
N LEU A 61 8.30 -18.77 -3.63
CA LEU A 61 7.91 -18.33 -4.97
C LEU A 61 9.01 -18.67 -5.99
N ALA A 62 10.26 -18.39 -5.66
CA ALA A 62 11.42 -18.73 -6.50
C ALA A 62 11.58 -20.24 -6.69
N GLY A 63 11.41 -21.04 -5.64
CA GLY A 63 11.43 -22.50 -5.72
C GLY A 63 10.31 -23.13 -6.56
N ASN A 64 9.30 -22.35 -6.94
CA ASN A 64 8.20 -22.74 -7.83
C ASN A 64 8.22 -22.00 -9.18
N ASP A 65 9.32 -21.33 -9.54
CA ASP A 65 9.47 -20.53 -10.76
C ASP A 65 8.37 -19.46 -10.92
N ILE A 66 7.91 -18.86 -9.82
CA ILE A 66 6.87 -17.83 -9.82
C ILE A 66 7.53 -16.45 -9.71
N PRO A 67 7.57 -15.64 -10.77
CA PRO A 67 8.10 -14.28 -10.70
C PRO A 67 7.27 -13.38 -9.79
N ILE A 68 7.93 -12.39 -9.19
CA ILE A 68 7.34 -11.48 -8.22
C ILE A 68 7.31 -10.07 -8.80
N ILE A 69 6.15 -9.42 -8.79
CA ILE A 69 6.07 -7.97 -8.89
C ILE A 69 6.00 -7.40 -7.47
N GLU A 70 7.06 -6.75 -7.05
CA GLU A 70 7.12 -6.04 -5.78
C GLU A 70 6.77 -4.57 -5.97
N ASN A 71 5.72 -4.11 -5.31
CA ASN A 71 5.31 -2.72 -5.35
C ASN A 71 5.79 -1.96 -4.10
N GLY A 72 6.86 -1.17 -4.28
CA GLY A 72 7.53 -0.37 -3.23
C GLY A 72 7.09 1.10 -3.16
N PHE A 73 5.89 1.44 -3.57
CA PHE A 73 5.43 2.82 -3.80
C PHE A 73 5.38 3.76 -2.57
N ASN A 74 5.56 3.25 -1.35
CA ASN A 74 5.47 4.01 -0.08
C ASN A 74 6.65 3.77 0.86
N GLU A 75 7.69 3.08 0.45
CA GLU A 75 8.79 2.65 1.34
C GLU A 75 9.48 3.81 2.06
N GLU A 76 9.55 4.96 1.41
CA GLU A 76 10.17 6.17 1.97
C GLU A 76 9.37 6.78 3.12
N LEU A 77 8.06 6.47 3.24
CA LEU A 77 7.18 7.04 4.27
C LEU A 77 7.13 6.18 5.54
N ARG A 78 8.32 5.80 6.01
CA ARG A 78 8.50 5.10 7.29
C ARG A 78 8.48 6.09 8.45
N TYR A 79 7.68 5.77 9.48
CA TYR A 79 7.54 6.61 10.69
C TYR A 79 8.25 6.02 11.91
N PHE A 80 8.36 4.69 11.96
CA PHE A 80 8.91 3.93 13.08
C PHE A 80 9.92 2.88 12.58
N GLY A 81 10.72 2.37 13.49
CA GLY A 81 11.66 1.28 13.23
C GLY A 81 12.81 1.62 12.26
N SER A 82 13.48 0.59 11.79
CA SER A 82 14.53 0.66 10.76
C SER A 82 13.97 0.35 9.37
N HIS A 83 14.74 0.69 8.33
CA HIS A 83 14.41 0.28 6.96
C HIS A 83 14.48 -1.24 6.83
N ILE A 84 13.49 -1.83 6.19
CA ILE A 84 13.50 -3.23 5.80
C ILE A 84 13.73 -3.28 4.31
N SER A 85 14.78 -3.98 3.89
CA SER A 85 15.14 -4.12 2.47
C SER A 85 14.01 -4.74 1.65
N PRO A 86 13.82 -4.34 0.39
CA PRO A 86 12.83 -4.95 -0.48
C PRO A 86 13.15 -6.42 -0.77
N ILE A 87 12.16 -7.17 -1.22
CA ILE A 87 12.33 -8.56 -1.68
C ILE A 87 13.33 -8.60 -2.85
N ALA A 88 13.30 -7.60 -3.71
CA ALA A 88 14.25 -7.44 -4.82
C ALA A 88 15.73 -7.41 -4.38
N ALA A 89 16.02 -7.13 -3.12
CA ALA A 89 17.37 -7.19 -2.56
C ALA A 89 17.78 -8.59 -2.09
N ILE A 90 16.88 -9.58 -2.15
CA ILE A 90 17.15 -10.97 -1.80
C ILE A 90 17.78 -11.68 -3.00
N GLY A 91 18.93 -12.31 -2.80
CA GLY A 91 19.61 -13.08 -3.86
C GLY A 91 20.45 -12.22 -4.79
N CYS A 92 20.89 -12.85 -5.88
CA CYS A 92 21.73 -12.26 -6.92
C CYS A 92 20.91 -11.79 -8.13
N ARG A 93 21.58 -11.30 -9.18
CA ARG A 93 20.95 -11.02 -10.48
C ARG A 93 20.19 -12.26 -10.97
N GLY A 94 19.04 -12.04 -11.61
CA GLY A 94 18.20 -13.14 -12.10
C GLY A 94 17.28 -13.72 -11.02
N ASN A 95 16.97 -12.96 -9.98
CA ASN A 95 16.15 -13.45 -8.87
C ASN A 95 14.64 -13.49 -9.16
N GLY A 96 14.20 -13.15 -10.38
CA GLY A 96 12.78 -13.19 -10.76
C GLY A 96 11.91 -12.12 -10.11
N VAL A 97 12.49 -11.09 -9.48
CA VAL A 97 11.76 -9.99 -8.84
C VAL A 97 11.77 -8.73 -9.70
N ILE A 98 10.59 -8.19 -9.94
CA ILE A 98 10.36 -6.93 -10.64
C ILE A 98 9.93 -5.90 -9.59
N TYR A 99 10.86 -5.04 -9.18
CA TYR A 99 10.55 -3.96 -8.23
C TYR A 99 9.99 -2.75 -8.96
N ILE A 100 8.88 -2.21 -8.45
CA ILE A 100 8.23 -1.01 -8.99
C ILE A 100 8.21 0.07 -7.92
N GLY A 101 8.83 1.21 -8.22
CA GLY A 101 8.79 2.41 -7.40
C GLY A 101 8.04 3.56 -8.08
N SER A 102 7.61 4.55 -7.28
CA SER A 102 6.84 5.69 -7.80
C SER A 102 7.02 6.95 -6.95
N PHE A 103 7.24 8.08 -7.60
CA PHE A 103 7.26 9.40 -6.93
C PHE A 103 5.86 9.97 -6.65
N SER A 104 4.80 9.37 -7.19
CA SER A 104 3.43 9.90 -7.07
C SER A 104 2.91 10.03 -5.64
N LYS A 105 3.42 9.25 -4.70
CA LYS A 105 2.99 9.25 -3.30
C LYS A 105 3.96 9.97 -2.38
N ILE A 106 5.23 9.93 -2.71
CA ILE A 106 6.29 10.53 -1.91
C ILE A 106 6.54 12.00 -2.27
N LEU A 107 6.29 12.40 -3.52
CA LEU A 107 6.30 13.80 -3.97
C LEU A 107 4.88 14.27 -4.29
N PHE A 108 4.49 14.22 -5.56
CA PHE A 108 3.13 14.61 -5.97
C PHE A 108 2.66 13.82 -7.19
N PRO A 109 1.36 13.49 -7.27
CA PRO A 109 0.83 12.61 -8.32
C PRO A 109 0.99 13.14 -9.75
N GLY A 110 1.01 14.46 -9.92
CA GLY A 110 1.13 15.13 -11.23
C GLY A 110 2.46 14.90 -11.92
N LEU A 111 3.52 14.56 -11.20
CA LEU A 111 4.85 14.30 -11.75
C LEU A 111 4.88 13.10 -12.73
N ARG A 112 4.03 12.12 -12.54
CA ARG A 112 3.86 10.93 -13.41
C ARG A 112 5.15 10.16 -13.68
N ILE A 113 6.11 10.14 -12.75
CA ILE A 113 7.37 9.40 -12.82
C ILE A 113 7.35 8.23 -11.84
N GLY A 114 7.80 7.08 -12.32
CA GLY A 114 8.10 5.88 -11.56
C GLY A 114 9.27 5.17 -12.19
N TRP A 115 9.75 4.11 -11.55
CA TRP A 115 10.87 3.31 -12.04
C TRP A 115 10.61 1.82 -11.84
N ILE A 116 11.33 1.03 -12.63
CA ILE A 116 11.34 -0.43 -12.50
C ILE A 116 12.80 -0.86 -12.33
N VAL A 117 13.04 -1.81 -11.43
CA VAL A 117 14.29 -2.52 -11.28
C VAL A 117 13.99 -4.01 -11.52
N ALA A 118 14.66 -4.61 -12.49
CA ALA A 118 14.52 -6.01 -12.87
C ALA A 118 15.75 -6.48 -13.64
N ASP A 119 15.77 -7.75 -14.08
CA ASP A 119 16.81 -8.28 -14.95
C ASP A 119 16.90 -7.54 -16.28
N THR A 120 18.10 -7.42 -16.82
CA THR A 120 18.39 -6.62 -18.03
C THR A 120 17.51 -7.03 -19.21
N ASP A 121 17.41 -8.34 -19.49
CA ASP A 121 16.61 -8.84 -20.61
C ASP A 121 15.13 -8.46 -20.50
N LEU A 122 14.59 -8.47 -19.26
CA LEU A 122 13.23 -8.04 -19.01
C LEU A 122 13.09 -6.53 -19.17
N ILE A 123 14.06 -5.74 -18.72
CA ILE A 123 14.06 -4.28 -18.89
C ILE A 123 14.06 -3.91 -20.37
N ASP A 124 14.89 -4.55 -21.20
CA ASP A 124 14.95 -4.31 -22.65
C ASP A 124 13.58 -4.61 -23.32
N TYR A 125 12.95 -5.72 -22.91
CA TYR A 125 11.60 -6.03 -23.39
C TYR A 125 10.56 -4.98 -22.95
N LEU A 126 10.58 -4.59 -21.67
CA LEU A 126 9.66 -3.59 -21.13
C LEU A 126 9.87 -2.20 -21.77
N GLU A 127 11.12 -1.84 -22.09
CA GLU A 127 11.44 -0.61 -22.80
C GLU A 127 10.84 -0.61 -24.20
N SER A 128 10.96 -1.71 -24.93
CA SER A 128 10.35 -1.87 -26.24
C SER A 128 8.82 -1.69 -26.19
N VAL A 129 8.17 -2.33 -25.22
CA VAL A 129 6.71 -2.18 -24.99
C VAL A 129 6.35 -0.72 -24.64
N LYS A 130 7.15 -0.07 -23.81
CA LYS A 130 6.96 1.33 -23.41
C LYS A 130 7.06 2.25 -24.63
N ARG A 131 8.06 2.08 -25.47
CA ARG A 131 8.25 2.87 -26.70
C ARG A 131 7.04 2.77 -27.62
N SER A 132 6.43 1.59 -27.74
CA SER A 132 5.22 1.40 -28.57
C SER A 132 3.98 2.11 -28.02
N ARG A 133 3.94 2.43 -26.72
CA ARG A 133 2.77 3.02 -26.05
C ARG A 133 2.84 4.53 -25.87
N ASN A 134 3.98 5.06 -25.44
CA ASN A 134 4.12 6.47 -25.06
C ASN A 134 5.51 7.04 -25.32
N ILE A 135 6.25 6.50 -26.28
CA ILE A 135 7.57 6.92 -26.75
C ILE A 135 8.56 7.12 -25.61
N HIS A 136 8.38 8.14 -24.75
CA HIS A 136 9.20 8.41 -23.58
C HIS A 136 8.39 9.11 -22.46
N THR A 137 8.93 9.06 -21.23
CA THR A 137 8.46 9.88 -20.11
C THR A 137 8.92 11.31 -20.31
N SER A 138 8.15 12.31 -19.84
CA SER A 138 8.48 13.73 -19.93
C SER A 138 9.93 14.03 -19.52
N PHE A 139 10.71 14.59 -20.44
CA PHE A 139 12.10 14.97 -20.16
C PHE A 139 12.18 16.08 -19.11
N LEU A 140 11.29 17.07 -19.19
CA LEU A 140 11.27 18.19 -18.25
C LEU A 140 11.05 17.72 -16.81
N ASP A 141 10.08 16.84 -16.59
CA ASP A 141 9.81 16.31 -15.24
C ASP A 141 10.98 15.49 -14.71
N GLN A 142 11.66 14.74 -15.59
CA GLN A 142 12.85 13.99 -15.21
C GLN A 142 14.03 14.94 -14.89
N ALA A 143 14.22 16.02 -15.65
CA ALA A 143 15.26 17.01 -15.38
C ALA A 143 15.03 17.75 -14.06
N ILE A 144 13.78 18.13 -13.76
CA ILE A 144 13.43 18.74 -12.47
C ILE A 144 13.75 17.79 -11.32
N LEU A 145 13.38 16.51 -11.47
CA LEU A 145 13.63 15.51 -10.46
C LEU A 145 15.13 15.23 -10.26
N TYR A 146 15.90 15.19 -11.37
CA TYR A 146 17.34 15.05 -11.35
C TYR A 146 18.01 16.18 -10.55
N GLU A 147 17.65 17.45 -10.81
CA GLU A 147 18.19 18.59 -10.08
C GLU A 147 17.81 18.53 -8.59
N PHE A 148 16.58 18.14 -8.29
CA PHE A 148 16.10 17.98 -6.91
C PHE A 148 16.90 16.94 -6.12
N PHE A 149 17.32 15.84 -6.76
CA PHE A 149 18.24 14.87 -6.17
C PHE A 149 19.66 15.40 -6.06
N ARG A 150 20.19 16.00 -7.13
CA ARG A 150 21.56 16.49 -7.21
C ARG A 150 21.88 17.50 -6.11
N GLU A 151 20.95 18.35 -5.75
CA GLU A 151 21.06 19.35 -4.69
C GLU A 151 20.87 18.78 -3.27
N GLY A 152 20.59 17.49 -3.11
CA GLY A 152 20.27 16.87 -1.82
C GLY A 152 18.95 17.37 -1.20
N SER A 153 18.10 17.97 -2.03
CA SER A 153 16.81 18.50 -1.60
C SER A 153 15.79 17.40 -1.34
N PHE A 154 15.92 16.25 -2.01
CA PHE A 154 15.06 15.09 -1.82
C PHE A 154 15.14 14.53 -0.40
N GLU A 155 16.36 14.32 0.13
CA GLU A 155 16.58 13.79 1.48
C GLU A 155 16.01 14.72 2.55
N LYS A 156 16.22 16.03 2.39
CA LYS A 156 15.66 17.05 3.27
C LYS A 156 14.13 17.03 3.25
N TYR A 157 13.58 16.93 2.05
CA TYR A 157 12.12 16.83 1.84
C TYR A 157 11.54 15.58 2.50
N ILE A 158 12.11 14.39 2.24
CA ILE A 158 11.63 13.12 2.81
C ILE A 158 11.69 13.15 4.35
N LYS A 159 12.77 13.69 4.91
CA LYS A 159 12.89 13.86 6.38
C LYS A 159 11.76 14.74 6.94
N LYS A 160 11.44 15.84 6.27
CA LYS A 160 10.33 16.73 6.66
C LYS A 160 8.96 16.05 6.46
N ALA A 161 8.76 15.39 5.33
CA ALA A 161 7.51 14.68 5.02
C ALA A 161 7.22 13.58 6.06
N ARG A 162 8.22 12.76 6.41
CA ARG A 162 8.11 11.75 7.46
C ARG A 162 7.66 12.34 8.80
N LYS A 163 8.24 13.48 9.20
CA LYS A 163 7.84 14.15 10.45
C LYS A 163 6.38 14.59 10.42
N VAL A 164 5.95 15.24 9.35
CA VAL A 164 4.58 15.74 9.20
C VAL A 164 3.57 14.59 9.13
N TYR A 165 3.84 13.59 8.33
CA TYR A 165 2.92 12.45 8.19
C TYR A 165 2.89 11.56 9.45
N LYS A 166 4.02 11.44 10.17
CA LYS A 166 4.04 10.77 11.47
C LYS A 166 3.08 11.44 12.46
N GLN A 167 3.12 12.77 12.58
CA GLN A 167 2.20 13.51 13.46
C GLN A 167 0.73 13.28 13.09
N LYS A 168 0.41 13.28 11.79
CA LYS A 168 -0.96 13.01 11.32
C LYS A 168 -1.38 11.56 11.58
N TYR A 169 -0.47 10.61 11.39
CA TYR A 169 -0.71 9.21 11.71
C TYR A 169 -1.00 9.01 13.21
N GLU A 170 -0.16 9.59 14.07
CA GLU A 170 -0.32 9.53 15.53
C GLU A 170 -1.66 10.17 15.98
N ALA A 171 -2.02 11.31 15.40
CA ALA A 171 -3.33 11.94 15.64
C ALA A 171 -4.49 11.05 15.20
N ALA A 172 -4.41 10.41 14.03
CA ALA A 172 -5.43 9.51 13.53
C ALA A 172 -5.60 8.28 14.44
N VAL A 173 -4.49 7.65 14.82
CA VAL A 173 -4.51 6.48 15.71
C VAL A 173 -5.07 6.84 17.09
N ALA A 174 -4.64 7.97 17.67
CA ALA A 174 -5.14 8.44 18.96
C ALA A 174 -6.65 8.72 18.91
N ALA A 175 -7.11 9.43 17.87
CA ALA A 175 -8.53 9.76 17.71
C ALA A 175 -9.40 8.51 17.54
N VAL A 176 -8.95 7.48 16.76
CA VAL A 176 -9.70 6.23 16.62
C VAL A 176 -9.73 5.47 17.94
N ARG A 177 -8.61 5.33 18.64
CA ARG A 177 -8.57 4.63 19.94
C ARG A 177 -9.48 5.28 20.98
N GLN A 178 -9.56 6.61 20.98
CA GLN A 178 -10.39 7.37 21.92
C GLN A 178 -11.88 7.29 21.59
N ASN A 179 -12.25 7.42 20.31
CA ASN A 179 -13.64 7.57 19.91
C ASN A 179 -14.29 6.27 19.40
N ILE A 180 -13.50 5.30 18.96
CA ILE A 180 -13.97 4.00 18.43
C ILE A 180 -13.17 2.87 19.09
N PRO A 181 -13.24 2.69 20.43
CA PRO A 181 -12.34 1.78 21.16
C PRO A 181 -12.48 0.31 20.77
N GLN A 182 -13.61 -0.09 20.17
CA GLN A 182 -13.86 -1.45 19.71
C GLN A 182 -13.27 -1.73 18.31
N ALA A 183 -12.71 -0.72 17.64
CA ALA A 183 -12.12 -0.87 16.32
C ALA A 183 -10.74 -1.54 16.42
N MET A 184 -10.50 -2.48 15.51
CA MET A 184 -9.16 -3.00 15.25
C MET A 184 -8.48 -2.08 14.23
N LEU A 185 -7.28 -1.61 14.58
CA LEU A 185 -6.44 -0.78 13.73
C LEU A 185 -5.32 -1.60 13.13
N TYR A 186 -5.06 -1.38 11.85
CA TYR A 186 -3.95 -1.99 11.12
C TYR A 186 -3.08 -0.90 10.50
N GLY A 187 -1.79 -1.21 10.40
CA GLY A 187 -0.78 -0.38 9.75
C GLY A 187 0.12 0.36 10.74
N ASP A 188 1.35 0.55 10.32
CA ASP A 188 2.44 1.16 11.05
C ASP A 188 3.10 2.33 10.30
N GLY A 189 2.52 2.72 9.15
CA GLY A 189 3.05 3.80 8.32
C GLY A 189 2.22 4.08 7.07
N GLY A 190 2.83 4.74 6.09
CA GLY A 190 2.19 5.09 4.84
C GLY A 190 1.27 6.31 4.95
N LEU A 191 0.21 6.38 4.16
CA LEU A 191 -0.66 7.56 4.02
C LEU A 191 -2.10 7.34 4.49
N HIS A 192 -2.37 6.19 5.10
CA HIS A 192 -3.70 5.79 5.54
C HIS A 192 -3.62 4.78 6.70
N ILE A 193 -4.72 4.65 7.42
CA ILE A 193 -4.95 3.56 8.38
C ILE A 193 -6.10 2.71 7.88
N PHE A 194 -6.08 1.42 8.21
CA PHE A 194 -7.15 0.49 7.93
C PHE A 194 -7.85 0.11 9.23
N ILE A 195 -9.14 0.28 9.26
CA ILE A 195 -9.98 0.14 10.45
C ILE A 195 -10.97 -0.97 10.20
N LYS A 196 -11.05 -1.94 11.12
CA LYS A 196 -12.08 -2.99 11.12
C LYS A 196 -12.93 -2.87 12.38
N HIS A 197 -14.24 -2.89 12.22
CA HIS A 197 -15.18 -2.78 13.32
C HIS A 197 -16.35 -3.75 13.14
N LYS A 198 -16.47 -4.72 14.03
CA LYS A 198 -17.59 -5.69 14.00
C LYS A 198 -18.94 -4.98 14.14
N GLY A 199 -19.91 -5.39 13.35
CA GLY A 199 -21.29 -4.89 13.45
C GLY A 199 -21.57 -3.67 12.58
N ILE A 200 -20.61 -3.18 11.76
CA ILE A 200 -20.89 -2.14 10.76
C ILE A 200 -20.97 -2.73 9.35
N ASN A 201 -21.67 -2.00 8.49
CA ASN A 201 -21.51 -2.11 7.04
C ASN A 201 -20.85 -0.82 6.53
N SER A 202 -19.63 -0.93 6.05
CA SER A 202 -18.81 0.24 5.69
C SER A 202 -19.38 1.07 4.54
N ARG A 203 -20.19 0.48 3.64
CA ARG A 203 -20.88 1.25 2.59
C ARG A 203 -22.03 2.06 3.16
N ASN A 204 -22.83 1.47 4.06
CA ASN A 204 -23.91 2.21 4.74
C ASN A 204 -23.32 3.32 5.61
N LEU A 205 -22.26 3.02 6.37
CA LEU A 205 -21.54 4.01 7.15
C LEU A 205 -21.01 5.16 6.29
N LEU A 206 -20.41 4.86 5.12
CA LEU A 206 -19.94 5.88 4.20
C LEU A 206 -21.07 6.79 3.72
N ASN A 207 -22.23 6.23 3.38
CA ASN A 207 -23.38 7.04 2.92
C ASN A 207 -23.82 8.07 3.96
N GLU A 208 -23.85 7.69 5.25
CA GLU A 208 -24.17 8.63 6.33
C GLU A 208 -23.04 9.63 6.60
N CYS A 209 -21.79 9.19 6.51
CA CYS A 209 -20.62 10.05 6.68
C CYS A 209 -20.52 11.14 5.61
N ILE A 210 -20.84 10.83 4.36
CA ILE A 210 -20.86 11.81 3.24
C ILE A 210 -21.81 12.97 3.53
N LYS A 211 -22.98 12.70 4.11
CA LYS A 211 -23.95 13.74 4.50
C LYS A 211 -23.39 14.73 5.52
N LYS A 212 -22.37 14.31 6.29
CA LYS A 212 -21.67 15.12 7.30
C LYS A 212 -20.27 15.57 6.85
N GLY A 213 -19.95 15.43 5.54
CA GLY A 213 -18.70 15.91 4.94
C GLY A 213 -17.48 15.00 5.19
N VAL A 214 -17.68 13.74 5.59
CA VAL A 214 -16.59 12.78 5.82
C VAL A 214 -16.61 11.69 4.75
N ILE A 215 -15.45 11.42 4.14
CA ILE A 215 -15.27 10.41 3.10
C ILE A 215 -14.12 9.48 3.49
N PHE A 216 -14.35 8.19 3.29
CA PHE A 216 -13.33 7.14 3.40
C PHE A 216 -13.55 6.08 2.32
N THR A 217 -12.66 5.10 2.23
CA THR A 217 -12.79 4.02 1.25
C THR A 217 -13.34 2.77 1.94
N PRO A 218 -14.52 2.22 1.53
CA PRO A 218 -15.05 0.97 2.07
C PRO A 218 -14.09 -0.19 1.87
N GLY A 219 -14.07 -1.13 2.83
CA GLY A 219 -13.09 -2.22 2.86
C GLY A 219 -13.36 -3.28 1.79
N ASP A 220 -14.61 -3.54 1.47
CA ASP A 220 -15.01 -4.57 0.51
C ASP A 220 -14.40 -4.41 -0.89
N ILE A 221 -14.01 -3.22 -1.30
CA ILE A 221 -13.33 -2.99 -2.59
C ILE A 221 -11.92 -3.59 -2.67
N PHE A 222 -11.31 -3.92 -1.53
CA PHE A 222 -9.96 -4.49 -1.43
C PHE A 222 -9.95 -6.01 -1.38
N TYR A 223 -11.11 -6.64 -1.29
CA TYR A 223 -11.24 -8.09 -1.25
C TYR A 223 -11.70 -8.63 -2.59
N ILE A 224 -11.32 -9.86 -2.90
CA ILE A 224 -11.71 -10.55 -4.14
C ILE A 224 -13.08 -11.21 -3.98
N ASN A 225 -13.40 -11.60 -2.74
CA ASN A 225 -14.65 -12.18 -2.29
C ASN A 225 -15.55 -11.14 -1.60
N ASP A 226 -16.68 -11.58 -1.05
CA ASP A 226 -17.66 -10.72 -0.35
C ASP A 226 -17.24 -10.32 1.08
N GLU A 227 -15.96 -10.35 1.41
CA GLU A 227 -15.40 -9.94 2.70
C GLU A 227 -15.16 -8.44 2.81
N GLY A 228 -14.70 -7.96 3.96
CA GLY A 228 -14.27 -6.58 4.19
C GLY A 228 -15.40 -5.56 4.35
N LYS A 229 -16.66 -6.00 4.42
CA LYS A 229 -17.82 -5.12 4.61
C LYS A 229 -17.80 -4.42 5.98
N ASP A 230 -17.09 -5.00 6.95
CA ASP A 230 -16.90 -4.50 8.31
C ASP A 230 -15.62 -3.66 8.48
N ALA A 231 -15.00 -3.27 7.36
CA ALA A 231 -13.75 -2.52 7.36
C ALA A 231 -13.77 -1.30 6.44
N PHE A 232 -12.87 -0.36 6.69
CA PHE A 232 -12.67 0.81 5.81
C PHE A 232 -11.26 1.37 5.94
N ARG A 233 -10.79 2.03 4.87
CA ARG A 233 -9.50 2.71 4.81
C ARG A 233 -9.69 4.21 4.96
N LEU A 234 -9.07 4.82 5.96
CA LEU A 234 -9.07 6.26 6.20
C LEU A 234 -7.74 6.87 5.78
N GLY A 235 -7.76 7.76 4.80
CA GLY A 235 -6.59 8.53 4.37
C GLY A 235 -6.43 9.81 5.18
N PHE A 236 -5.24 10.06 5.74
CA PHE A 236 -4.96 11.22 6.60
C PHE A 236 -4.00 12.23 5.96
N SER A 237 -3.40 11.92 4.82
CA SER A 237 -2.30 12.70 4.27
C SER A 237 -2.67 14.13 3.85
N ARG A 238 -3.92 14.36 3.40
CA ARG A 238 -4.37 15.64 2.82
C ARG A 238 -5.11 16.57 3.77
N VAL A 239 -5.37 16.14 5.00
CA VAL A 239 -6.16 16.87 5.99
C VAL A 239 -5.30 17.29 7.18
N SER A 240 -5.75 18.29 7.95
CA SER A 240 -5.09 18.71 9.19
C SER A 240 -5.31 17.69 10.31
N ALA A 241 -4.55 17.77 11.39
CA ALA A 241 -4.77 16.92 12.57
C ALA A 241 -6.15 17.17 13.20
N ASP A 242 -6.59 18.42 13.25
CA ASP A 242 -7.90 18.81 13.78
C ASP A 242 -9.05 18.25 12.91
N ASP A 243 -8.90 18.26 11.59
CA ASP A 243 -9.87 17.67 10.67
C ASP A 243 -9.92 16.15 10.79
N ILE A 244 -8.78 15.50 11.04
CA ILE A 244 -8.73 14.06 11.31
C ILE A 244 -9.54 13.73 12.56
N GLU A 245 -9.30 14.44 13.67
CA GLU A 245 -10.02 14.24 14.92
C GLU A 245 -11.52 14.48 14.75
N ARG A 246 -11.90 15.61 14.12
CA ARG A 246 -13.29 15.95 13.83
C ARG A 246 -13.97 14.88 12.97
N GLY A 247 -13.31 14.42 11.92
CA GLY A 247 -13.83 13.38 11.03
C GLY A 247 -14.05 12.05 11.75
N ILE A 248 -13.14 11.65 12.63
CA ILE A 248 -13.25 10.41 13.41
C ILE A 248 -14.38 10.51 14.44
N LYS A 249 -14.58 11.66 15.10
CA LYS A 249 -15.74 11.89 15.99
C LYS A 249 -17.06 11.76 15.25
N ILE A 250 -17.16 12.28 14.02
CA ILE A 250 -18.36 12.12 13.18
C ILE A 250 -18.59 10.65 12.86
N ILE A 251 -17.54 9.91 12.46
CA ILE A 251 -17.64 8.46 12.19
C ILE A 251 -18.15 7.72 13.43
N SER A 252 -17.57 7.99 14.61
CA SER A 252 -17.97 7.39 15.87
C SER A 252 -19.45 7.61 16.18
N SER A 253 -19.92 8.86 16.12
CA SER A 253 -21.31 9.21 16.40
C SER A 253 -22.31 8.49 15.48
N ILE A 254 -21.90 8.24 14.21
CA ILE A 254 -22.76 7.51 13.28
C ILE A 254 -22.75 6.01 13.59
N ILE A 255 -21.60 5.44 13.98
CA ILE A 255 -21.51 4.03 14.38
C ILE A 255 -22.41 3.74 15.59
N GLU A 256 -22.47 4.65 16.58
CA GLU A 256 -23.34 4.54 17.75
C GLU A 256 -24.81 4.55 17.34
N ASN A 257 -25.21 5.48 16.47
CA ASN A 257 -26.61 5.58 16.01
C ASN A 257 -27.08 4.42 15.10
N ILE A 258 -26.17 3.70 14.45
CA ILE A 258 -26.50 2.51 13.63
C ILE A 258 -26.72 1.27 14.51
N LYS A 259 -26.18 1.25 15.73
CA LYS A 259 -26.33 0.13 16.68
C LYS A 259 -27.65 0.18 17.48
N GLU A 260 -28.30 1.32 17.54
CA GLU A 260 -29.65 1.50 18.06
C GLU A 260 -30.70 1.14 16.98
#